data_96c61830d82332b31ceb821e40a7626a
#
_entry.id   96c61830d82332b31ceb821e40a7626a
#
_cell.length_a   1.000
_cell.length_b   1.000
_cell.length_c   1.000
_cell.angle_alpha   90.00
_cell.angle_beta   90.00
_cell.angle_gamma   90.00
#
_symmetry.space_group_name_H-M   'P 1'
#
loop_
_entity.id
_entity.type
_entity.pdbx_description
1 polymer ?
#
loop_
_entity_poly.entity_id
_entity_poly.type
_entity_poly.pdbx_seq_one_letter_code
_entity_poly.pdbx_strand_id
1 'polypeptide(L)'
;MTAIGVVETVSIPLGVLAGDQMVKTAQVELVTAQTVCAGKYIIVVSGEVAAVRSAVAAGVESAASALVDSLVIANVDERVVAAMAGACPVEQVLAVGVMETFSLASSISAADTAVKAADVERS
;
A
#
# COMPACT_ATOMS: atom_id res chain seq x y z
N MET A 1 -8.97 -11.29 9.46
CA MET A 1 -9.03 -10.44 8.26
C MET A 1 -8.07 -9.29 8.41
N THR A 2 -7.29 -9.06 7.39
CA THR A 2 -6.21 -8.08 7.46
C THR A 2 -6.56 -6.85 6.64
N ALA A 3 -6.47 -5.68 7.28
CA ALA A 3 -6.54 -4.41 6.59
C ALA A 3 -5.12 -3.97 6.23
N ILE A 4 -4.98 -3.22 5.16
CA ILE A 4 -3.74 -2.49 4.87
C ILE A 4 -4.01 -1.00 4.78
N GLY A 5 -3.00 -0.23 5.15
CA GLY A 5 -2.96 1.21 4.98
C GLY A 5 -1.75 1.61 4.18
N VAL A 6 -1.91 2.56 3.30
CA VAL A 6 -0.85 3.03 2.41
C VAL A 6 -0.74 4.54 2.51
N VAL A 7 0.48 5.03 2.65
CA VAL A 7 0.81 6.45 2.56
C VAL A 7 1.95 6.60 1.56
N GLU A 8 1.76 7.47 0.59
CA GLU A 8 2.76 7.75 -0.46
C GLU A 8 3.10 9.23 -0.45
N THR A 9 4.39 9.54 -0.47
CA THR A 9 4.89 10.91 -0.41
C THR A 9 5.82 11.24 -1.58
N VAL A 10 5.96 12.52 -1.91
CA VAL A 10 6.98 13.01 -2.86
C VAL A 10 8.27 13.43 -2.17
N SER A 11 8.41 13.16 -0.88
CA SER A 11 9.60 13.48 -0.10
C SER A 11 10.04 12.23 0.63
N ILE A 12 11.29 11.82 0.46
CA ILE A 12 11.85 10.68 1.18
C ILE A 12 11.94 10.98 2.68
N PRO A 13 12.52 12.12 3.13
CA PRO A 13 12.60 12.42 4.56
C PRO A 13 11.24 12.50 5.24
N LEU A 14 10.25 13.15 4.60
CA LEU A 14 8.90 13.24 5.17
C LEU A 14 8.18 11.90 5.12
N GLY A 15 8.49 11.05 4.13
CA GLY A 15 8.00 9.68 4.07
C GLY A 15 8.52 8.83 5.23
N VAL A 16 9.80 8.92 5.53
CA VAL A 16 10.40 8.23 6.68
C VAL A 16 9.77 8.69 7.98
N LEU A 17 9.57 10.00 8.14
CA LEU A 17 8.91 10.56 9.32
C LEU A 17 7.47 10.07 9.44
N ALA A 18 6.73 10.06 8.34
CA ALA A 18 5.35 9.56 8.31
C ALA A 18 5.28 8.10 8.74
N GLY A 19 6.16 7.26 8.19
CA GLY A 19 6.24 5.84 8.55
C GLY A 19 6.54 5.63 10.03
N ASP A 20 7.46 6.41 10.58
CA ASP A 20 7.78 6.37 12.00
C ASP A 20 6.56 6.72 12.86
N GLN A 21 5.83 7.76 12.51
CA GLN A 21 4.61 8.14 13.22
C GLN A 21 3.52 7.08 13.12
N MET A 22 3.38 6.46 11.96
CA MET A 22 2.38 5.41 11.75
C MET A 22 2.60 4.22 12.69
N VAL A 23 3.82 3.72 12.78
CA VAL A 23 4.11 2.54 13.63
C VAL A 23 4.14 2.89 15.12
N LYS A 24 4.34 4.15 15.47
CA LYS A 24 4.31 4.62 16.86
C LYS A 24 2.90 4.92 17.36
N THR A 25 1.99 5.30 16.47
CA THR A 25 0.64 5.75 16.84
C THR A 25 -0.31 4.59 17.08
N ALA A 26 -0.17 3.50 16.34
CA ALA A 26 -1.08 2.36 16.41
C ALA A 26 -0.33 1.05 16.33
N GLN A 27 -0.99 -0.01 16.79
CA GLN A 27 -0.41 -1.35 16.77
C GLN A 27 -0.61 -1.97 15.40
N VAL A 28 0.30 -1.65 14.49
CA VAL A 28 0.30 -2.15 13.10
C VAL A 28 1.66 -2.78 12.79
N GLU A 29 1.67 -3.65 11.80
CA GLU A 29 2.89 -4.22 11.25
C GLU A 29 3.32 -3.45 10.01
N LEU A 30 4.61 -3.20 9.88
CA LEU A 30 5.18 -2.57 8.70
C LEU A 30 5.37 -3.62 7.61
N VAL A 31 4.62 -3.51 6.52
CA VAL A 31 4.73 -4.42 5.38
C VAL A 31 5.89 -4.01 4.50
N THR A 32 5.96 -2.73 4.15
CA THR A 32 7.08 -2.17 3.40
C THR A 32 7.21 -0.67 3.65
N ALA A 33 8.42 -0.18 3.55
CA ALA A 33 8.74 1.24 3.60
C ALA A 33 9.96 1.44 2.72
N GLN A 34 9.77 2.03 1.54
CA GLN A 34 10.84 2.10 0.55
C GLN A 34 10.61 3.24 -0.45
N THR A 35 11.67 3.60 -1.14
CA THR A 35 11.59 4.52 -2.26
C THR A 35 10.91 3.84 -3.44
N VAL A 36 10.06 4.59 -4.13
CA VAL A 36 9.42 4.16 -5.38
C VAL A 36 9.55 5.29 -6.37
N CYS A 37 9.99 5.01 -7.57
CA CYS A 37 10.32 6.04 -8.57
C CYS A 37 11.30 7.08 -8.00
N ALA A 38 11.67 8.06 -8.78
CA ALA A 38 12.56 9.11 -8.32
C ALA A 38 11.85 10.06 -7.35
N GLY A 39 12.36 10.17 -6.13
CA GLY A 39 11.89 11.14 -5.15
C GLY A 39 10.58 10.80 -4.45
N LYS A 40 10.03 9.61 -4.65
CA LYS A 40 8.81 9.16 -3.96
C LYS A 40 9.11 8.10 -2.92
N TYR A 41 8.30 8.04 -1.89
CA TYR A 41 8.42 7.06 -0.82
C TYR A 41 7.05 6.48 -0.50
N ILE A 42 6.99 5.17 -0.24
CA ILE A 42 5.75 4.48 0.12
C ILE A 42 5.90 3.78 1.46
N ILE A 43 4.85 3.84 2.27
CA ILE A 43 4.73 3.09 3.52
C ILE A 43 3.45 2.27 3.44
N VAL A 44 3.56 0.98 3.70
CA VAL A 44 2.41 0.06 3.78
C VAL A 44 2.43 -0.61 5.14
N VAL A 45 1.32 -0.49 5.85
CA VAL A 45 1.13 -1.14 7.15
C VAL A 45 -0.05 -2.09 7.09
N SER A 46 -0.06 -3.09 7.96
CA SER A 46 -1.17 -4.04 8.08
C SER A 46 -1.58 -4.23 9.53
N GLY A 47 -2.80 -4.68 9.72
CA GLY A 47 -3.34 -4.94 11.04
C GLY A 47 -4.86 -4.89 11.06
N GLU A 48 -5.42 -4.66 12.25
CA GLU A 48 -6.86 -4.44 12.39
C GLU A 48 -7.28 -3.10 11.79
N VAL A 49 -8.48 -3.03 11.25
CA VAL A 49 -8.99 -1.85 10.52
C VAL A 49 -8.85 -0.57 11.35
N ALA A 50 -9.24 -0.60 12.61
CA ALA A 50 -9.17 0.61 13.47
C ALA A 50 -7.73 1.08 13.66
N ALA A 51 -6.80 0.16 13.90
CA ALA A 51 -5.39 0.47 14.07
C ALA A 51 -4.78 1.01 12.77
N VAL A 52 -5.11 0.40 11.64
CA VAL A 52 -4.64 0.83 10.33
C VAL A 52 -5.16 2.23 9.98
N ARG A 53 -6.44 2.51 10.27
CA ARG A 53 -7.01 3.86 10.05
C ARG A 53 -6.30 4.91 10.88
N SER A 54 -6.02 4.61 12.15
CA SER A 54 -5.28 5.52 13.03
C SER A 54 -3.86 5.75 12.53
N ALA A 55 -3.18 4.71 12.11
CA ALA A 55 -1.83 4.81 11.57
C ALA A 55 -1.80 5.68 10.30
N VAL A 56 -2.71 5.43 9.36
CA VAL A 56 -2.78 6.22 8.11
C VAL A 56 -3.08 7.68 8.41
N ALA A 57 -4.00 7.97 9.32
CA ALA A 57 -4.31 9.35 9.71
C ALA A 57 -3.06 10.07 10.26
N ALA A 58 -2.28 9.40 11.11
CA ALA A 58 -1.03 9.96 11.64
C ALA A 58 0.01 10.18 10.52
N GLY A 59 0.11 9.24 9.59
CA GLY A 59 1.03 9.36 8.45
C GLY A 59 0.66 10.51 7.53
N VAL A 60 -0.61 10.67 7.22
CA VAL A 60 -1.12 11.78 6.39
C VAL A 60 -0.82 13.13 7.04
N GLU A 61 -1.08 13.26 8.33
CA GLU A 61 -0.79 14.48 9.06
C GLU A 61 0.70 14.80 9.05
N SER A 62 1.54 13.80 9.29
CA SER A 62 2.99 13.93 9.32
C SER A 62 3.59 14.27 7.96
N ALA A 63 3.03 13.71 6.88
CA ALA A 63 3.48 13.98 5.51
C ALA A 63 3.12 15.40 5.04
N ALA A 64 2.04 15.95 5.56
CA ALA A 64 1.57 17.32 5.23
C ALA A 64 1.49 17.56 3.73
N SER A 65 2.17 18.60 3.22
CA SER A 65 2.13 18.96 1.80
C SER A 65 2.89 17.98 0.89
N ALA A 66 3.68 17.08 1.44
CA ALA A 66 4.39 16.06 0.67
C ALA A 66 3.52 14.84 0.33
N LEU A 67 2.31 14.76 0.87
CA LEU A 67 1.40 13.64 0.60
C LEU A 67 1.02 13.60 -0.88
N VAL A 68 1.23 12.44 -1.50
CA VAL A 68 0.75 12.15 -2.86
C VAL A 68 -0.62 11.50 -2.78
N ASP A 69 -0.73 10.45 -1.97
CA ASP A 69 -1.96 9.66 -1.85
C ASP A 69 -1.94 8.84 -0.57
N SER A 70 -3.11 8.44 -0.12
CA SER A 70 -3.26 7.51 1.00
C SER A 70 -4.52 6.68 0.79
N LEU A 71 -4.53 5.47 1.35
CA LEU A 71 -5.73 4.64 1.34
C LEU A 71 -5.72 3.62 2.47
N VAL A 72 -6.91 3.11 2.76
CA VAL A 72 -7.12 1.97 3.65
C VAL A 72 -7.98 0.96 2.91
N ILE A 73 -7.54 -0.28 2.86
CA ILE A 73 -8.34 -1.41 2.38
C ILE A 73 -8.66 -2.28 3.58
N ALA A 74 -9.93 -2.31 3.97
CA ALA A 74 -10.37 -2.99 5.19
C ALA A 74 -10.18 -4.50 5.15
N ASN A 75 -10.26 -5.09 3.97
CA ASN A 75 -10.14 -6.54 3.79
C ASN A 75 -9.38 -6.80 2.49
N VAL A 76 -8.07 -6.62 2.55
CA VAL A 76 -7.23 -6.80 1.36
C VAL A 76 -7.11 -8.28 0.98
N ASP A 77 -7.09 -8.56 -0.31
CA ASP A 77 -6.81 -9.89 -0.81
C ASP A 77 -5.32 -10.22 -0.56
N GLU A 78 -5.05 -11.40 -0.04
CA GLU A 78 -3.69 -11.84 0.30
C GLU A 78 -2.75 -11.84 -0.91
N ARG A 79 -3.28 -12.08 -2.10
CA ARG A 79 -2.50 -12.07 -3.35
C ARG A 79 -1.93 -10.69 -3.65
N VAL A 80 -2.65 -9.63 -3.27
CA VAL A 80 -2.18 -8.26 -3.43
C VAL A 80 -0.99 -7.98 -2.51
N VAL A 81 -1.06 -8.43 -1.26
CA VAL A 81 0.05 -8.29 -0.30
C VAL A 81 1.27 -9.06 -0.79
N ALA A 82 1.09 -10.29 -1.25
CA ALA A 82 2.18 -11.10 -1.80
C ALA A 82 2.82 -10.44 -3.03
N ALA A 83 2.03 -9.86 -3.91
CA ALA A 83 2.53 -9.17 -5.10
C ALA A 83 3.36 -7.93 -4.75
N MET A 84 2.98 -7.19 -3.70
CA MET A 84 3.78 -6.06 -3.22
C MET A 84 5.15 -6.47 -2.72
N ALA A 85 5.26 -7.67 -2.18
CA ALA A 85 6.53 -8.24 -1.73
C ALA A 85 7.32 -8.89 -2.88
N GLY A 86 6.81 -8.87 -4.10
CA GLY A 86 7.46 -9.49 -5.27
C GLY A 86 7.40 -11.02 -5.27
N ALA A 87 6.51 -11.61 -4.47
CA ALA A 87 6.45 -13.07 -4.26
C ALA A 87 5.22 -13.72 -4.92
N CYS A 88 4.94 -13.36 -6.18
CA CYS A 88 3.78 -13.89 -6.88
C CYS A 88 4.23 -14.78 -8.06
N PRO A 89 4.22 -16.12 -7.90
CA PRO A 89 4.57 -17.00 -9.01
C PRO A 89 3.46 -17.03 -10.05
N VAL A 90 3.83 -16.98 -11.30
CA VAL A 90 2.92 -17.14 -12.43
C VAL A 90 3.37 -18.34 -13.26
N GLU A 91 2.59 -19.41 -13.23
CA GLU A 91 2.98 -20.67 -13.90
C GLU A 91 2.62 -20.68 -15.39
N GLN A 92 1.48 -20.10 -15.74
CA GLN A 92 0.99 -20.11 -17.11
C GLN A 92 0.24 -18.81 -17.44
N VAL A 93 0.60 -18.19 -18.56
CA VAL A 93 -0.03 -16.96 -19.03
C VAL A 93 -0.91 -17.27 -20.23
N LEU A 94 -2.23 -17.18 -20.05
CA LEU A 94 -3.21 -17.34 -21.12
C LEU A 94 -3.68 -15.99 -21.66
N ALA A 95 -3.82 -15.02 -20.77
CA ALA A 95 -4.18 -13.65 -21.12
C ALA A 95 -3.54 -12.70 -20.11
N VAL A 96 -3.25 -11.48 -20.51
CA VAL A 96 -2.62 -10.46 -19.66
C VAL A 96 -3.43 -9.18 -19.71
N GLY A 97 -3.74 -8.64 -18.53
CA GLY A 97 -4.26 -7.29 -18.38
C GLY A 97 -3.23 -6.40 -17.71
N VAL A 98 -3.06 -5.19 -18.21
CA VAL A 98 -2.10 -4.22 -17.67
C VAL A 98 -2.84 -2.95 -17.30
N MET A 99 -2.62 -2.47 -16.06
CA MET A 99 -3.16 -1.21 -15.57
C MET A 99 -2.04 -0.28 -15.14
N GLU A 100 -2.19 0.98 -15.50
CA GLU A 100 -1.29 2.04 -15.08
C GLU A 100 -2.08 3.12 -14.36
N THR A 101 -1.52 3.63 -13.25
CA THR A 101 -2.17 4.67 -12.42
C THR A 101 -1.17 5.78 -12.09
N PHE A 102 -1.69 6.97 -11.72
CA PHE A 102 -0.83 8.09 -11.34
C PHE A 102 -0.13 7.90 -10.00
N SER A 103 -0.73 7.13 -9.07
CA SER A 103 -0.11 6.84 -7.79
C SER A 103 0.02 5.33 -7.59
N LEU A 104 1.04 4.91 -6.84
CA LEU A 104 1.20 3.52 -6.47
C LEU A 104 0.05 3.06 -5.55
N ALA A 105 -0.42 3.93 -4.67
CA ALA A 105 -1.57 3.65 -3.81
C ALA A 105 -2.81 3.28 -4.64
N SER A 106 -3.12 4.05 -5.69
CA SER A 106 -4.23 3.74 -6.60
C SER A 106 -4.03 2.40 -7.31
N SER A 107 -2.80 2.07 -7.66
CA SER A 107 -2.46 0.78 -8.28
C SER A 107 -2.76 -0.40 -7.35
N ILE A 108 -2.46 -0.27 -6.08
CA ILE A 108 -2.75 -1.29 -5.06
C ILE A 108 -4.26 -1.48 -4.92
N SER A 109 -5.02 -0.38 -4.83
CA SER A 109 -6.48 -0.43 -4.77
C SER A 109 -7.08 -1.10 -6.00
N ALA A 110 -6.59 -0.73 -7.19
CA ALA A 110 -7.04 -1.33 -8.45
C ALA A 110 -6.73 -2.83 -8.52
N ALA A 111 -5.56 -3.24 -8.04
CA ALA A 111 -5.18 -4.65 -7.99
C ALA A 111 -6.13 -5.46 -7.08
N ASP A 112 -6.44 -4.92 -5.92
CA ASP A 112 -7.37 -5.57 -4.99
C ASP A 112 -8.76 -5.73 -5.62
N THR A 113 -9.25 -4.69 -6.28
CA THR A 113 -10.53 -4.74 -7.01
C THR A 113 -10.49 -5.78 -8.13
N ALA A 114 -9.42 -5.83 -8.89
CA ALA A 114 -9.27 -6.77 -10.01
C ALA A 114 -9.29 -8.23 -9.56
N VAL A 115 -8.55 -8.58 -8.51
CA VAL A 115 -8.49 -9.98 -8.03
C VAL A 115 -9.78 -10.40 -7.34
N LYS A 116 -10.55 -9.46 -6.79
CA LYS A 116 -11.86 -9.74 -6.20
C LYS A 116 -12.96 -9.87 -7.24
N ALA A 117 -12.82 -9.21 -8.39
CA ALA A 117 -13.82 -9.22 -9.45
C ALA A 117 -13.76 -10.47 -10.34
N ALA A 118 -12.59 -11.08 -10.47
CA ALA A 118 -12.39 -12.22 -11.37
C ALA A 118 -11.30 -13.14 -10.84
N ASP A 119 -11.27 -14.37 -11.39
CA ASP A 119 -10.24 -15.35 -11.05
C ASP A 119 -8.98 -15.07 -11.87
N VAL A 120 -8.18 -14.12 -11.38
CA VAL A 120 -6.93 -13.72 -12.00
C VAL A 120 -5.80 -13.75 -10.97
N GLU A 121 -4.58 -13.96 -11.45
CA GLU A 121 -3.41 -13.87 -10.61
C GLU A 121 -2.68 -12.55 -10.84
N ARG A 122 -2.10 -12.05 -9.77
CA ARG A 122 -1.44 -10.77 -9.71
C ARG A 122 0.07 -10.97 -9.65
N SER A 123 0.76 -10.32 -10.49
CA SER A 123 2.22 -10.34 -10.40
C SER A 123 2.84 -8.95 -10.43
#